data_007f7933d477f36b9e6fc3ad25a46df4
#
_entry.id   007f7933d477f36b9e6fc3ad25a46df4
#
_cell.length_a   1.000
_cell.length_b   1.000
_cell.length_c   1.000
_cell.angle_alpha   90.00
_cell.angle_beta   90.00
_cell.angle_gamma   90.00
#
_symmetry.space_group_name_H-M   'P 1'
#
loop_
_entity.id
_entity.type
_entity.pdbx_description
1 polymer ?
#
loop_
_entity_poly.entity_id
_entity_poly.type
_entity_poly.pdbx_seq_one_letter_code
_entity_poly.pdbx_strand_id
1 'polypeptide(L)'
;TGAIGWSEEKIMRVITRHLTSQIILATSLVLMALIGLFLFFDLVNQVDKIGSRYGMLQALAITGFSIPSHLYEVMPIGVLLGAVYTRSRWAANSEFTILRVAGLSPLSLTRSLMVPGLILVGFTYLLGEFVAPESDALRQEVQMKIYSRPLTASGYDSGVWARDQVYDGSKKLVLSRYVNVQ
;
A
#
# COMPACT_ATOMS: atom_id res chain seq x y z
N THR A 1 39.64 17.18 -26.63
CA THR A 1 38.16 17.28 -26.39
C THR A 1 37.59 15.98 -25.76
N GLY A 2 38.29 14.85 -25.82
CA GLY A 2 37.79 13.57 -25.35
C GLY A 2 37.91 13.30 -23.82
N ALA A 3 38.91 13.85 -23.17
CA ALA A 3 39.23 13.57 -21.76
C ALA A 3 38.25 14.24 -20.75
N ILE A 4 37.70 15.39 -21.12
CA ILE A 4 36.79 16.17 -20.26
C ILE A 4 35.40 15.49 -20.19
N GLY A 5 34.92 14.89 -21.26
CA GLY A 5 33.63 14.21 -21.30
C GLY A 5 33.55 12.94 -20.42
N TRP A 6 34.63 12.20 -20.29
CA TRP A 6 34.70 10.99 -19.46
C TRP A 6 34.64 11.28 -17.94
N SER A 7 35.16 12.43 -17.52
CA SER A 7 35.10 12.82 -16.11
C SER A 7 33.71 13.31 -15.71
N GLU A 8 33.02 14.06 -16.58
CA GLU A 8 31.67 14.55 -16.34
C GLU A 8 30.66 13.42 -16.25
N GLU A 9 30.76 12.41 -17.11
CA GLU A 9 29.87 11.27 -17.09
C GLU A 9 30.01 10.42 -15.80
N LYS A 10 31.26 10.20 -15.35
CA LYS A 10 31.51 9.50 -14.08
C LYS A 10 30.98 10.28 -12.88
N ILE A 11 31.20 11.58 -12.82
CA ILE A 11 30.69 12.46 -11.76
C ILE A 11 29.16 12.43 -11.75
N MET A 12 28.53 12.56 -12.89
CA MET A 12 27.06 12.51 -13.01
C MET A 12 26.49 11.18 -12.52
N ARG A 13 27.12 10.05 -12.84
CA ARG A 13 26.69 8.73 -12.42
C ARG A 13 26.78 8.56 -10.88
N VAL A 14 27.82 9.07 -10.26
CA VAL A 14 27.99 9.06 -8.79
C VAL A 14 26.93 9.91 -8.12
N ILE A 15 26.72 11.13 -8.63
CA ILE A 15 25.68 12.04 -8.12
C ILE A 15 24.28 11.41 -8.24
N THR A 16 23.94 10.87 -9.41
CA THR A 16 22.64 10.22 -9.63
C THR A 16 22.44 9.05 -8.69
N ARG A 17 23.46 8.21 -8.48
CA ARG A 17 23.38 7.09 -7.56
C ARG A 17 23.17 7.54 -6.11
N HIS A 18 23.87 8.57 -5.69
CA HIS A 18 23.74 9.13 -4.34
C HIS A 18 22.35 9.75 -4.12
N LEU A 19 21.86 10.54 -5.09
CA LEU A 19 20.50 11.08 -5.12
C LEU A 19 19.46 10.00 -5.02
N THR A 20 19.56 9.00 -5.87
CA THR A 20 18.62 7.88 -5.91
C THR A 20 18.56 7.17 -4.56
N SER A 21 19.71 6.88 -3.97
CA SER A 21 19.77 6.23 -2.65
C SER A 21 19.13 7.08 -1.54
N GLN A 22 19.36 8.38 -1.52
CA GLN A 22 18.77 9.28 -0.52
C GLN A 22 17.25 9.41 -0.69
N ILE A 23 16.76 9.55 -1.92
CA ILE A 23 15.32 9.63 -2.18
C ILE A 23 14.63 8.32 -1.80
N ILE A 24 15.18 7.18 -2.20
CA ILE A 24 14.61 5.88 -1.85
C ILE A 24 14.60 5.68 -0.33
N LEU A 25 15.69 5.99 0.35
CA LEU A 25 15.78 5.88 1.81
C LEU A 25 14.74 6.77 2.51
N ALA A 26 14.67 8.05 2.11
CA ALA A 26 13.70 8.98 2.68
C ALA A 26 12.26 8.54 2.43
N THR A 27 11.95 8.11 1.20
CA THR A 27 10.63 7.57 0.84
C THR A 27 10.30 6.32 1.66
N SER A 28 11.25 5.39 1.81
CA SER A 28 11.05 4.18 2.61
C SER A 28 10.77 4.47 4.08
N LEU A 29 11.47 5.45 4.68
CA LEU A 29 11.21 5.87 6.06
C LEU A 29 9.81 6.47 6.22
N VAL A 30 9.38 7.33 5.30
CA VAL A 30 8.03 7.91 5.31
C VAL A 30 6.98 6.83 5.13
N LEU A 31 7.16 5.92 4.17
CA LEU A 31 6.24 4.81 3.94
C LEU A 31 6.16 3.90 5.16
N MET A 32 7.28 3.57 5.80
CA MET A 32 7.29 2.76 7.03
C MET A 32 6.47 3.42 8.15
N ALA A 33 6.60 4.73 8.33
CA ALA A 33 5.82 5.47 9.33
C ALA A 33 4.31 5.48 9.00
N LEU A 34 3.95 5.72 7.72
CA LEU A 34 2.55 5.73 7.28
C LEU A 34 1.92 4.34 7.39
N ILE A 35 2.62 3.29 6.93
CA ILE A 35 2.14 1.91 7.04
C ILE A 35 1.95 1.53 8.51
N GLY A 36 2.92 1.85 9.37
CA GLY A 36 2.80 1.60 10.80
C GLY A 36 1.55 2.24 11.41
N LEU A 37 1.23 3.47 11.00
CA LEU A 37 0.02 4.16 11.41
C LEU A 37 -1.25 3.45 10.92
N PHE A 38 -1.30 3.04 9.64
CA PHE A 38 -2.45 2.32 9.07
C PHE A 38 -2.64 0.96 9.75
N LEU A 39 -1.56 0.21 9.94
CA LEU A 39 -1.62 -1.09 10.64
C LEU A 39 -2.08 -0.95 12.08
N PHE A 40 -1.70 0.13 12.75
CA PHE A 40 -2.18 0.42 14.09
C PHE A 40 -3.71 0.61 14.10
N PHE A 41 -4.24 1.44 13.19
CA PHE A 41 -5.69 1.63 13.10
C PHE A 41 -6.43 0.36 12.67
N ASP A 42 -5.88 -0.40 11.73
CA ASP A 42 -6.44 -1.70 11.32
C ASP A 42 -6.50 -2.66 12.50
N LEU A 43 -5.43 -2.72 13.29
CA LEU A 43 -5.39 -3.59 14.46
C LEU A 43 -6.42 -3.17 15.52
N VAL A 44 -6.55 -1.87 15.79
CA VAL A 44 -7.59 -1.35 16.70
C VAL A 44 -8.98 -1.77 16.22
N ASN A 45 -9.28 -1.60 14.93
CA ASN A 45 -10.56 -2.01 14.34
C ASN A 45 -10.79 -3.55 14.38
N GLN A 46 -9.73 -4.35 14.42
CA GLN A 46 -9.83 -5.81 14.53
C GLN A 46 -10.02 -6.27 15.98
N VAL A 47 -9.45 -5.52 16.95
CA VAL A 47 -9.56 -5.86 18.39
C VAL A 47 -11.00 -5.88 18.84
N ASP A 48 -11.84 -4.97 18.37
CA ASP A 48 -13.27 -4.90 18.69
C ASP A 48 -14.05 -6.15 18.23
N LYS A 49 -13.51 -6.91 17.28
CA LYS A 49 -14.11 -8.13 16.73
C LYS A 49 -13.60 -9.41 17.41
N ILE A 50 -12.61 -9.29 18.31
CA ILE A 50 -12.04 -10.43 19.02
C ILE A 50 -13.08 -10.99 19.99
N GLY A 51 -13.39 -12.28 19.82
CA GLY A 51 -14.34 -13.02 20.65
C GLY A 51 -14.02 -14.50 20.65
N SER A 52 -14.96 -15.30 21.10
CA SER A 52 -14.79 -16.77 21.22
C SER A 52 -14.41 -17.47 19.90
N ARG A 53 -14.62 -16.83 18.75
CA ARG A 53 -14.38 -17.39 17.40
C ARG A 53 -13.31 -16.66 16.59
N TYR A 54 -12.90 -15.47 17.00
CA TYR A 54 -11.92 -14.62 16.31
C TYR A 54 -10.78 -14.32 17.27
N GLY A 55 -9.65 -14.93 17.04
CA GLY A 55 -8.48 -14.79 17.91
C GLY A 55 -7.51 -13.69 17.45
N MET A 56 -6.62 -13.29 18.34
CA MET A 56 -5.57 -12.28 18.09
C MET A 56 -4.68 -12.67 16.91
N LEU A 57 -4.36 -13.94 16.74
CA LEU A 57 -3.52 -14.41 15.62
C LEU A 57 -4.19 -14.16 14.26
N GLN A 58 -5.50 -14.35 14.19
CA GLN A 58 -6.29 -14.10 12.96
C GLN A 58 -6.37 -12.61 12.66
N ALA A 59 -6.52 -11.77 13.69
CA ALA A 59 -6.48 -10.32 13.55
C ALA A 59 -5.14 -9.86 12.96
N LEU A 60 -4.02 -10.35 13.51
CA LEU A 60 -2.68 -10.06 13.00
C LEU A 60 -2.47 -10.54 11.56
N ALA A 61 -2.96 -11.72 11.22
CA ALA A 61 -2.86 -12.25 9.86
C ALA A 61 -3.63 -11.38 8.86
N ILE A 62 -4.87 -11.00 9.16
CA ILE A 62 -5.70 -10.15 8.30
C ILE A 62 -5.06 -8.78 8.13
N THR A 63 -4.57 -8.16 9.22
CA THR A 63 -3.86 -6.89 9.18
C THR A 63 -2.56 -7.01 8.37
N GLY A 64 -1.82 -8.11 8.50
CA GLY A 64 -0.62 -8.38 7.71
C GLY A 64 -0.89 -8.46 6.20
N PHE A 65 -1.97 -9.12 5.80
CA PHE A 65 -2.38 -9.18 4.38
C PHE A 65 -2.86 -7.84 3.81
N SER A 66 -3.18 -6.86 4.66
CA SER A 66 -3.53 -5.50 4.22
C SER A 66 -2.31 -4.64 3.88
N ILE A 67 -1.10 -5.04 4.28
CA ILE A 67 0.13 -4.24 4.09
C ILE A 67 0.37 -3.85 2.62
N PRO A 68 0.30 -4.77 1.63
CA PRO A 68 0.57 -4.41 0.24
C PRO A 68 -0.43 -3.42 -0.33
N SER A 69 -1.72 -3.54 0.02
CA SER A 69 -2.77 -2.62 -0.43
C SER A 69 -2.58 -1.24 0.17
N HIS A 70 -2.30 -1.13 1.48
CA HIS A 70 -1.98 0.15 2.11
C HIS A 70 -0.70 0.76 1.54
N LEU A 71 0.33 -0.06 1.30
CA LEU A 71 1.58 0.41 0.68
C LEU A 71 1.31 1.03 -0.68
N TYR A 72 0.49 0.37 -1.51
CA TYR A 72 0.09 0.89 -2.82
C TYR A 72 -0.66 2.23 -2.69
N GLU A 73 -1.63 2.32 -1.77
CA GLU A 73 -2.43 3.54 -1.57
C GLU A 73 -1.59 4.74 -1.12
N VAL A 74 -0.64 4.54 -0.19
CA VAL A 74 0.17 5.65 0.35
C VAL A 74 1.42 5.95 -0.47
N MET A 75 1.73 5.15 -1.48
CA MET A 75 2.93 5.29 -2.31
C MET A 75 3.09 6.70 -2.90
N PRO A 76 2.06 7.33 -3.54
CA PRO A 76 2.19 8.67 -4.10
C PRO A 76 2.55 9.73 -3.05
N ILE A 77 1.92 9.64 -1.87
CA ILE A 77 2.16 10.55 -0.75
C ILE A 77 3.57 10.34 -0.18
N GLY A 78 3.95 9.07 0.01
CA GLY A 78 5.27 8.71 0.51
C GLY A 78 6.41 9.18 -0.39
N VAL A 79 6.25 9.02 -1.70
CA VAL A 79 7.22 9.49 -2.71
C VAL A 79 7.33 11.02 -2.70
N LEU A 80 6.18 11.71 -2.65
CA LEU A 80 6.16 13.17 -2.60
C LEU A 80 6.88 13.69 -1.35
N LEU A 81 6.53 13.17 -0.17
CA LEU A 81 7.14 13.58 1.09
C LEU A 81 8.63 13.24 1.15
N GLY A 82 9.02 12.06 0.69
CA GLY A 82 10.41 11.63 0.61
C GLY A 82 11.25 12.53 -0.32
N ALA A 83 10.70 12.89 -1.47
CA ALA A 83 11.35 13.80 -2.41
C ALA A 83 11.49 15.23 -1.84
N VAL A 84 10.44 15.76 -1.21
CA VAL A 84 10.47 17.09 -0.55
C VAL A 84 11.48 17.09 0.58
N TYR A 85 11.49 16.09 1.44
CA TYR A 85 12.43 15.95 2.53
C TYR A 85 13.88 15.94 2.03
N THR A 86 14.18 15.13 1.03
CA THR A 86 15.53 15.04 0.45
C THR A 86 15.97 16.37 -0.14
N ARG A 87 15.11 17.05 -0.88
CA ARG A 87 15.41 18.36 -1.47
C ARG A 87 15.63 19.45 -0.42
N SER A 88 14.81 19.46 0.64
CA SER A 88 14.95 20.38 1.77
C SER A 88 16.28 20.20 2.49
N ARG A 89 16.69 18.97 2.74
CA ARG A 89 17.98 18.64 3.34
C ARG A 89 19.16 19.10 2.48
N TRP A 90 19.08 18.96 1.17
CA TRP A 90 20.11 19.41 0.23
C TRP A 90 20.24 20.93 0.19
N ALA A 91 19.09 21.62 0.23
CA ALA A 91 19.09 23.08 0.29
C ALA A 91 19.73 23.58 1.61
N ALA A 92 19.43 22.94 2.73
CA ALA A 92 19.98 23.29 4.04
C ALA A 92 21.49 23.07 4.13
N ASN A 93 22.01 22.00 3.51
CA ASN A 93 23.44 21.67 3.53
C ASN A 93 24.27 22.39 2.44
N SER A 94 23.69 23.33 1.70
CA SER A 94 24.34 24.04 0.59
C SER A 94 24.89 23.12 -0.52
N GLU A 95 24.48 21.86 -0.56
CA GLU A 95 24.89 20.88 -1.59
C GLU A 95 24.48 21.36 -2.98
N PHE A 96 23.33 22.03 -3.08
CA PHE A 96 22.86 22.65 -4.31
C PHE A 96 23.81 23.73 -4.83
N THR A 97 24.39 24.52 -3.95
CA THR A 97 25.33 25.58 -4.29
C THR A 97 26.65 25.00 -4.81
N ILE A 98 27.14 23.93 -4.18
CA ILE A 98 28.36 23.20 -4.58
C ILE A 98 28.17 22.61 -5.98
N LEU A 99 27.04 21.99 -6.27
CA LEU A 99 26.72 21.42 -7.58
C LEU A 99 26.63 22.50 -8.67
N ARG A 100 26.11 23.68 -8.35
CA ARG A 100 26.07 24.85 -9.26
C ARG A 100 27.46 25.39 -9.57
N VAL A 101 28.30 25.54 -8.57
CA VAL A 101 29.69 26.00 -8.74
C VAL A 101 30.51 24.98 -9.53
N ALA A 102 30.21 23.69 -9.41
CA ALA A 102 30.81 22.62 -10.22
C ALA A 102 30.33 22.60 -11.69
N GLY A 103 29.50 23.59 -12.13
CA GLY A 103 29.08 23.74 -13.51
C GLY A 103 27.89 22.87 -13.92
N LEU A 104 27.22 22.19 -12.99
CA LEU A 104 26.06 21.37 -13.31
C LEU A 104 24.84 22.23 -13.61
N SER A 105 24.26 22.01 -14.79
CA SER A 105 23.05 22.74 -15.22
C SER A 105 21.82 22.23 -14.44
N PRO A 106 20.80 23.07 -14.21
CA PRO A 106 19.54 22.67 -13.60
C PRO A 106 18.86 21.52 -14.36
N LEU A 107 19.04 21.45 -15.66
CA LEU A 107 18.49 20.42 -16.52
C LEU A 107 19.12 19.03 -16.26
N SER A 108 20.43 18.99 -16.03
CA SER A 108 21.13 17.73 -15.70
C SER A 108 20.71 17.18 -14.34
N LEU A 109 20.45 18.06 -13.37
CA LEU A 109 19.90 17.67 -12.06
C LEU A 109 18.48 17.11 -12.19
N THR A 110 17.61 17.74 -12.98
CA THR A 110 16.26 17.23 -13.24
C THR A 110 16.31 15.85 -13.90
N ARG A 111 17.20 15.64 -14.86
CA ARG A 111 17.40 14.35 -15.52
C ARG A 111 17.86 13.27 -14.55
N SER A 112 18.71 13.63 -13.59
CA SER A 112 19.14 12.71 -12.52
C SER A 112 18.00 12.29 -11.58
N LEU A 113 16.98 13.13 -11.40
CA LEU A 113 15.78 12.82 -10.62
C LEU A 113 14.79 11.89 -11.33
N MET A 114 14.87 11.77 -12.66
CA MET A 114 14.03 10.83 -13.41
C MET A 114 14.34 9.37 -13.04
N VAL A 115 15.58 9.06 -12.71
CA VAL A 115 16.01 7.68 -12.37
C VAL A 115 15.28 7.17 -11.13
N PRO A 116 15.37 7.81 -9.95
CA PRO A 116 14.62 7.36 -8.79
C PRO A 116 13.10 7.42 -9.01
N GLY A 117 12.61 8.41 -9.76
CA GLY A 117 11.20 8.49 -10.13
C GLY A 117 10.71 7.27 -10.90
N LEU A 118 11.43 6.84 -11.93
CA LEU A 118 11.10 5.66 -12.72
C LEU A 118 11.18 4.36 -11.89
N ILE A 119 12.15 4.25 -10.99
CA ILE A 119 12.27 3.10 -10.09
C ILE A 119 11.04 3.02 -9.18
N LEU A 120 10.63 4.14 -8.57
CA LEU A 120 9.49 4.18 -7.67
C LEU A 120 8.16 3.95 -8.41
N VAL A 121 8.00 4.49 -9.63
CA VAL A 121 6.82 4.21 -10.48
C VAL A 121 6.76 2.73 -10.86
N GLY A 122 7.88 2.13 -11.30
CA GLY A 122 7.94 0.71 -11.60
C GLY A 122 7.61 -0.17 -10.40
N PHE A 123 8.14 0.19 -9.23
CA PHE A 123 7.84 -0.50 -7.98
C PHE A 123 6.35 -0.39 -7.59
N THR A 124 5.77 0.81 -7.70
CA THR A 124 4.34 1.04 -7.44
C THR A 124 3.47 0.22 -8.40
N TYR A 125 3.84 0.17 -9.68
CA TYR A 125 3.12 -0.62 -10.67
C TYR A 125 3.14 -2.12 -10.34
N LEU A 126 4.32 -2.66 -10.02
CA LEU A 126 4.45 -4.06 -9.63
C LEU A 126 3.65 -4.39 -8.37
N LEU A 127 3.66 -3.51 -7.39
CA LEU A 127 2.86 -3.68 -6.17
C LEU A 127 1.35 -3.69 -6.48
N GLY A 128 0.88 -2.73 -7.25
CA GLY A 128 -0.55 -2.57 -7.55
C GLY A 128 -1.12 -3.66 -8.47
N GLU A 129 -0.33 -4.13 -9.44
CA GLU A 129 -0.81 -5.10 -10.42
C GLU A 129 -0.69 -6.56 -9.93
N PHE A 130 0.35 -6.88 -9.16
CA PHE A 130 0.65 -8.26 -8.80
C PHE A 130 0.48 -8.54 -7.30
N VAL A 131 1.01 -7.69 -6.43
CA VAL A 131 1.11 -8.01 -5.00
C VAL A 131 -0.16 -7.65 -4.24
N ALA A 132 -0.72 -6.47 -4.48
CA ALA A 132 -1.91 -6.00 -3.77
C ALA A 132 -3.14 -6.88 -4.05
N PRO A 133 -3.51 -7.21 -5.33
CA PRO A 133 -4.70 -8.01 -5.58
C PRO A 133 -4.59 -9.44 -5.03
N GLU A 134 -3.40 -10.05 -5.08
CA GLU A 134 -3.19 -11.39 -4.55
C GLU A 134 -3.30 -11.40 -3.01
N SER A 135 -2.73 -10.40 -2.35
CA SER A 135 -2.84 -10.23 -0.90
C SER A 135 -4.28 -9.97 -0.45
N ASP A 136 -5.03 -9.16 -1.20
CA ASP A 136 -6.45 -8.90 -0.92
C ASP A 136 -7.32 -10.13 -1.13
N ALA A 137 -7.02 -10.97 -2.12
CA ALA A 137 -7.70 -12.25 -2.32
C ALA A 137 -7.49 -13.20 -1.14
N LEU A 138 -6.24 -13.32 -0.66
CA LEU A 138 -5.92 -14.12 0.53
C LEU A 138 -6.60 -13.57 1.78
N ARG A 139 -6.62 -12.25 1.96
CA ARG A 139 -7.33 -11.59 3.06
C ARG A 139 -8.81 -11.94 3.04
N GLN A 140 -9.46 -11.84 1.88
CA GLN A 140 -10.89 -12.18 1.72
C GLN A 140 -11.15 -13.67 1.99
N GLU A 141 -10.28 -14.56 1.51
CA GLU A 141 -10.41 -16.00 1.77
C GLU A 141 -10.35 -16.32 3.27
N VAL A 142 -9.38 -15.72 3.99
CA VAL A 142 -9.25 -15.87 5.44
C VAL A 142 -10.49 -15.32 6.15
N GLN A 143 -10.97 -14.14 5.75
CA GLN A 143 -12.19 -13.57 6.31
C GLN A 143 -13.40 -14.46 6.04
N MET A 144 -13.61 -14.96 4.82
CA MET A 144 -14.71 -15.88 4.51
C MET A 144 -14.64 -17.15 5.33
N LYS A 145 -13.47 -17.76 5.52
CA LYS A 145 -13.33 -18.96 6.36
C LYS A 145 -13.69 -18.72 7.83
N ILE A 146 -13.45 -17.50 8.31
CA ILE A 146 -13.81 -17.11 9.69
C ILE A 146 -15.31 -16.82 9.80
N TYR A 147 -15.88 -16.10 8.82
CA TYR A 147 -17.29 -15.67 8.85
C TYR A 147 -18.25 -16.69 8.23
N SER A 148 -17.80 -17.58 7.31
CA SER A 148 -18.63 -18.58 6.61
C SER A 148 -18.85 -19.87 7.40
N ARG A 149 -18.39 -19.96 8.64
CA ARG A 149 -18.93 -21.01 9.52
C ARG A 149 -20.39 -20.66 9.80
N PRO A 150 -21.31 -21.64 9.57
CA PRO A 150 -22.72 -21.36 9.68
C PRO A 150 -22.99 -20.63 10.99
N LEU A 151 -23.74 -19.55 10.90
CA LEU A 151 -24.38 -18.91 12.03
C LEU A 151 -25.24 -20.00 12.69
N THR A 152 -24.63 -20.84 13.51
CA THR A 152 -25.39 -21.64 14.44
C THR A 152 -26.11 -20.62 15.28
N ALA A 153 -27.44 -20.69 15.26
CA ALA A 153 -28.42 -19.74 15.78
C ALA A 153 -28.36 -19.48 17.30
N SER A 154 -27.17 -19.55 17.88
CA SER A 154 -26.91 -19.39 19.31
C SER A 154 -26.48 -17.98 19.66
N GLY A 155 -27.29 -16.99 19.33
CA GLY A 155 -26.97 -15.61 19.69
C GLY A 155 -27.98 -14.55 19.27
N TYR A 156 -29.02 -14.90 18.54
CA TYR A 156 -30.11 -13.99 18.22
C TYR A 156 -31.41 -14.50 18.87
N ASP A 157 -31.78 -13.93 19.99
CA ASP A 157 -33.07 -14.21 20.66
C ASP A 157 -34.29 -13.87 19.77
N SER A 158 -34.04 -13.17 18.64
CA SER A 158 -35.09 -12.77 17.66
C SER A 158 -35.22 -13.69 16.46
N GLY A 159 -34.37 -14.74 16.31
CA GLY A 159 -34.33 -15.60 15.12
C GLY A 159 -33.74 -14.91 13.87
N VAL A 160 -33.44 -15.71 12.87
CA VAL A 160 -32.91 -15.22 11.59
C VAL A 160 -34.05 -15.15 10.57
N TRP A 161 -34.31 -13.95 10.03
CA TRP A 161 -35.27 -13.76 8.96
C TRP A 161 -34.65 -14.09 7.61
N ALA A 162 -35.01 -15.21 7.01
CA ALA A 162 -34.58 -15.57 5.66
C ALA A 162 -35.70 -15.27 4.66
N ARG A 163 -35.32 -14.71 3.50
CA ARG A 163 -36.23 -14.51 2.37
C ARG A 163 -36.20 -15.76 1.49
N ASP A 164 -37.25 -16.54 1.55
CA ASP A 164 -37.47 -17.69 0.67
C ASP A 164 -38.12 -17.23 -0.63
N GLN A 165 -37.55 -17.56 -1.77
CA GLN A 165 -38.04 -17.21 -3.11
C GLN A 165 -38.39 -18.48 -3.87
N VAL A 166 -39.64 -18.72 -4.10
CA VAL A 166 -40.14 -19.86 -4.87
C VAL A 166 -40.29 -19.46 -6.34
N TYR A 167 -39.58 -20.18 -7.19
CA TYR A 167 -39.64 -20.02 -8.64
C TYR A 167 -40.47 -21.15 -9.26
N ASP A 168 -41.32 -20.80 -10.21
CA ASP A 168 -42.00 -21.79 -11.06
C ASP A 168 -41.02 -22.37 -12.11
N GLY A 169 -41.36 -23.51 -12.69
CA GLY A 169 -40.52 -24.20 -13.69
C GLY A 169 -40.11 -23.33 -14.90
N SER A 170 -40.77 -22.18 -15.10
CA SER A 170 -40.43 -21.15 -16.11
C SER A 170 -39.49 -20.05 -15.59
N LYS A 171 -38.80 -20.22 -14.43
CA LYS A 171 -37.94 -19.22 -13.75
C LYS A 171 -38.69 -17.91 -13.40
N LYS A 172 -40.00 -17.89 -13.33
CA LYS A 172 -40.76 -16.72 -12.90
C LYS A 172 -40.95 -16.79 -11.39
N LEU A 173 -40.67 -15.68 -10.70
CA LEU A 173 -40.84 -15.56 -9.26
C LEU A 173 -42.32 -15.56 -8.91
N VAL A 174 -42.80 -16.62 -8.24
CA VAL A 174 -44.22 -16.81 -7.92
C VAL A 174 -44.54 -16.31 -6.52
N LEU A 175 -43.66 -16.51 -5.59
CA LEU A 175 -43.86 -16.14 -4.19
C LEU A 175 -42.57 -15.75 -3.51
N SER A 176 -42.59 -14.68 -2.73
CA SER A 176 -41.52 -14.37 -1.79
C SER A 176 -42.10 -14.30 -0.38
N ARG A 177 -41.59 -15.13 0.52
CA ARG A 177 -42.00 -15.11 1.93
C ARG A 177 -40.80 -14.92 2.84
N TYR A 178 -41.01 -14.29 3.95
CA TYR A 178 -40.01 -14.17 5.01
C TYR A 178 -40.31 -15.28 6.03
N VAL A 179 -39.28 -16.11 6.30
CA VAL A 179 -39.39 -17.19 7.27
C VAL A 179 -38.40 -16.87 8.40
N ASN A 180 -38.94 -16.90 9.61
CA ASN A 180 -38.10 -16.82 10.82
C ASN A 180 -37.68 -18.22 11.19
N VAL A 181 -36.40 -18.51 11.18
CA VAL A 181 -35.83 -19.79 11.62
C VAL A 181 -35.28 -19.59 13.04
N GLN A 182 -35.92 -20.19 14.01
CA GLN A 182 -35.52 -20.26 15.42
C GLN A 182 -34.56 -21.42 15.65
#